data_cc9fc6de7ecaf08cbb1a709b64e247e2
#
_entry.id   cc9fc6de7ecaf08cbb1a709b64e247e2
#
_cell.length_a   1.000
_cell.length_b   1.000
_cell.length_c   1.000
_cell.angle_alpha   90.00
_cell.angle_beta   90.00
_cell.angle_gamma   90.00
#
_symmetry.space_group_name_H-M   'P 1'
#
loop_
_entity.id
_entity.type
_entity.pdbx_description
1 polymer ?
#
loop_
_entity_poly.entity_id
_entity_poly.type
_entity_poly.pdbx_seq_one_letter_code
_entity_poly.pdbx_strand_id
1 'polypeptide(L)'
;MARDADGQSRHVRWAQLRFSIIGPLLAAPPARGELTTEIARLATKWWKHPVNGRQVRFAFSTIERWLHKSRGERTDPVAALRRRVRKDSGRQRMMSERQREALGAQYRQHRRWSYQLHADNLCALCAEDGTLGRAPSYATVRRYMKAHGLLRMKVKSGTAGAERAQARLDAREVRSFEAEYVSSLWHLDFHCGRRKVLLPDARWEKPVLLGILDDHSRLCCHVQWYLAENAENLIHGLAQAIQKRGLPRALLSDNGGAMIAAETVEGLGRLGIVHERTLAESPYQNGKQENFWGQVEGRLMAMLEGVGEVTLALLNEVTQAWAEMEYQRKVHSEIGMAPLRRFLDGKSVGRPSPSSDELRLAFMAQEGRTQRRSDGTVSVQGVRFELPSRYRQLEHVTIRYATWDLSQVVLCDERSGTVLCRIYPVDKLKNADGRRRSLGAIAQADAATTAMVAPAPAEAGMPPLLRRLVAEYAATGLPPAYLPKGEDTAADDDVTSTDTPKTDTSEEDI
;
A
#
# COMPACT_ATOMS: atom_id res chain seq x y z
N MET A 1 3.85 -9.95 37.54
CA MET A 1 5.22 -9.76 38.00
C MET A 1 6.05 -10.93 37.45
N ALA A 2 7.11 -10.67 36.69
CA ALA A 2 7.98 -11.73 36.19
C ALA A 2 8.69 -12.39 37.38
N ARG A 3 8.46 -13.67 37.57
CA ARG A 3 9.26 -14.56 38.44
C ARG A 3 10.29 -15.23 37.55
N ASP A 4 11.55 -15.17 37.94
CA ASP A 4 12.61 -15.90 37.24
C ASP A 4 12.71 -17.36 37.81
N ALA A 5 13.59 -18.17 37.24
CA ALA A 5 13.75 -19.59 37.55
C ALA A 5 13.78 -19.96 39.04
N ASP A 6 14.17 -19.01 39.93
CA ASP A 6 14.22 -19.21 41.39
C ASP A 6 12.97 -18.75 42.16
N GLY A 7 11.87 -18.42 41.47
CA GLY A 7 10.58 -18.04 42.08
C GLY A 7 10.57 -16.71 42.87
N GLN A 8 11.71 -16.03 43.04
CA GLN A 8 11.81 -14.79 43.81
C GLN A 8 11.58 -13.55 42.92
N SER A 9 10.80 -12.58 43.42
CA SER A 9 10.60 -11.35 42.70
C SER A 9 11.87 -10.49 42.63
N ARG A 10 12.09 -9.82 41.50
CA ARG A 10 13.20 -8.88 41.31
C ARG A 10 13.35 -7.88 42.48
N HIS A 11 12.28 -7.48 43.10
CA HIS A 11 12.25 -6.52 44.21
C HIS A 11 12.81 -7.13 45.50
N VAL A 12 12.62 -8.42 45.72
CA VAL A 12 13.15 -9.15 46.88
C VAL A 12 14.67 -9.28 46.72
N ARG A 13 15.18 -9.69 45.59
CA ARG A 13 16.63 -9.79 45.33
C ARG A 13 17.36 -8.45 45.51
N TRP A 14 16.74 -7.35 45.10
CA TRP A 14 17.29 -6.02 45.36
C TRP A 14 17.27 -5.65 46.84
N ALA A 15 16.24 -6.01 47.58
CA ALA A 15 16.19 -5.78 49.02
C ALA A 15 17.26 -6.58 49.76
N GLN A 16 17.47 -7.84 49.37
CA GLN A 16 18.51 -8.70 49.93
C GLN A 16 19.92 -8.13 49.66
N LEU A 17 20.22 -7.69 48.42
CA LEU A 17 21.50 -7.03 48.13
C LEU A 17 21.69 -5.76 48.98
N ARG A 18 20.69 -4.90 49.09
CA ARG A 18 20.78 -3.69 49.89
C ARG A 18 21.05 -4.04 51.36
N PHE A 19 20.36 -5.05 51.85
CA PHE A 19 20.54 -5.51 53.22
C PHE A 19 21.94 -6.14 53.41
N SER A 20 22.46 -6.93 52.47
CA SER A 20 23.83 -7.50 52.59
C SER A 20 24.91 -6.40 52.61
N ILE A 21 24.67 -5.24 52.01
CA ILE A 21 25.58 -4.10 52.03
C ILE A 21 25.58 -3.40 53.41
N ILE A 22 24.43 -3.20 53.99
CA ILE A 22 24.29 -2.44 55.24
C ILE A 22 24.19 -3.31 56.47
N GLY A 23 23.97 -4.64 56.31
CA GLY A 23 23.80 -5.60 57.40
C GLY A 23 24.94 -5.57 58.46
N PRO A 24 26.22 -5.53 58.06
CA PRO A 24 27.30 -5.36 59.01
C PRO A 24 27.21 -4.14 59.90
N LEU A 25 26.73 -3.00 59.33
CA LEU A 25 26.54 -1.74 60.09
C LEU A 25 25.32 -1.76 61.04
N LEU A 26 24.40 -2.71 60.81
CA LEU A 26 23.22 -2.91 61.67
C LEU A 26 23.54 -3.89 62.79
N ALA A 27 24.29 -4.97 62.48
CA ALA A 27 24.67 -6.01 63.43
C ALA A 27 25.74 -5.56 64.42
N ALA A 28 26.73 -4.80 63.95
CA ALA A 28 27.82 -4.24 64.76
C ALA A 28 27.97 -2.75 64.43
N PRO A 29 27.22 -1.87 65.07
CA PRO A 29 27.30 -0.44 64.81
C PRO A 29 28.71 0.11 65.11
N PRO A 30 29.32 0.86 64.16
CA PRO A 30 30.65 1.44 64.38
C PRO A 30 30.63 2.45 65.53
N ALA A 31 31.80 2.75 66.09
CA ALA A 31 31.97 3.72 67.18
C ALA A 31 31.50 5.13 66.77
N ARG A 32 31.23 5.95 67.75
CA ARG A 32 30.70 7.31 67.52
C ARG A 32 31.69 8.15 66.69
N GLY A 33 31.30 8.55 65.49
CA GLY A 33 32.10 9.31 64.54
C GLY A 33 32.67 8.45 63.38
N GLU A 34 32.71 7.13 63.46
CA GLU A 34 33.29 6.26 62.44
C GLU A 34 32.30 5.83 61.33
N LEU A 35 31.02 6.04 61.53
CA LEU A 35 29.96 5.63 60.61
C LEU A 35 30.18 6.20 59.19
N THR A 36 30.58 7.44 59.07
CA THR A 36 30.86 8.12 57.80
C THR A 36 31.98 7.43 57.02
N THR A 37 33.07 7.06 57.73
CA THR A 37 34.22 6.36 57.15
C THR A 37 33.84 4.97 56.64
N GLU A 38 33.04 4.23 57.42
CA GLU A 38 32.57 2.90 57.01
C GLU A 38 31.62 2.95 55.82
N ILE A 39 30.70 3.90 55.75
CA ILE A 39 29.83 4.07 54.57
C ILE A 39 30.66 4.47 53.35
N ALA A 40 31.68 5.32 53.50
CA ALA A 40 32.57 5.68 52.39
C ALA A 40 33.33 4.46 51.87
N ARG A 41 33.84 3.58 52.77
CA ARG A 41 34.48 2.33 52.43
C ARG A 41 33.55 1.38 51.65
N LEU A 42 32.25 1.26 52.05
CA LEU A 42 31.28 0.46 51.33
C LEU A 42 30.93 1.07 49.94
N ALA A 43 31.00 2.36 49.79
CA ALA A 43 30.74 3.04 48.52
C ALA A 43 31.84 2.81 47.47
N THR A 44 33.09 2.58 47.88
CA THR A 44 34.17 2.24 46.96
C THR A 44 34.16 0.78 46.49
N LYS A 45 33.45 -0.11 47.21
CA LYS A 45 33.38 -1.53 46.92
C LYS A 45 32.49 -1.85 45.71
N TRP A 46 32.90 -2.86 44.94
CA TRP A 46 32.10 -3.41 43.84
C TRP A 46 31.14 -4.47 44.35
N TRP A 47 29.91 -4.42 43.86
CA TRP A 47 28.84 -5.35 44.23
C TRP A 47 28.26 -6.00 43.00
N LYS A 48 27.86 -7.28 43.11
CA LYS A 48 27.22 -7.99 42.02
C LYS A 48 25.75 -7.58 41.88
N HIS A 49 25.35 -7.06 40.71
CA HIS A 49 23.97 -6.68 40.44
C HIS A 49 23.02 -7.90 40.55
N PRO A 50 21.93 -7.84 41.31
CA PRO A 50 21.15 -9.03 41.69
C PRO A 50 20.32 -9.65 40.58
N VAL A 51 20.27 -9.01 39.38
CA VAL A 51 19.47 -9.49 38.24
C VAL A 51 20.35 -9.86 37.04
N ASN A 52 21.33 -9.03 36.68
CA ASN A 52 22.16 -9.24 35.49
C ASN A 52 23.61 -9.59 35.77
N GLY A 53 24.01 -9.72 37.06
CA GLY A 53 25.35 -10.14 37.49
C GLY A 53 26.48 -9.12 37.28
N ARG A 54 26.21 -7.95 36.68
CA ARG A 54 27.21 -6.91 36.42
C ARG A 54 27.76 -6.33 37.74
N GLN A 55 28.99 -5.85 37.74
CA GLN A 55 29.55 -5.09 38.83
C GLN A 55 28.96 -3.71 38.92
N VAL A 56 28.51 -3.29 40.10
CA VAL A 56 27.90 -1.98 40.35
C VAL A 56 28.48 -1.37 41.61
N ARG A 57 28.57 -0.04 41.68
CA ARG A 57 28.89 0.73 42.88
C ARG A 57 27.69 1.57 43.30
N PHE A 58 27.62 1.90 44.54
CA PHE A 58 26.56 2.76 45.10
C PHE A 58 27.17 4.00 45.74
N ALA A 59 26.56 5.13 45.50
CA ALA A 59 27.00 6.37 46.13
C ALA A 59 26.81 6.33 47.64
N PHE A 60 27.66 7.06 48.38
CA PHE A 60 27.58 7.23 49.81
C PHE A 60 26.15 7.52 50.32
N SER A 61 25.52 8.54 49.75
CA SER A 61 24.17 8.95 50.12
C SER A 61 23.10 7.87 49.87
N THR A 62 23.37 6.95 48.95
CA THR A 62 22.45 5.84 48.67
C THR A 62 22.55 4.77 49.77
N ILE A 63 23.75 4.42 50.19
CA ILE A 63 24.00 3.46 51.28
C ILE A 63 23.49 4.05 52.59
N GLU A 64 23.81 5.28 52.90
CA GLU A 64 23.32 6.01 54.07
C GLU A 64 21.81 6.00 54.15
N ARG A 65 21.12 6.32 53.07
CA ARG A 65 19.64 6.29 53.01
C ARG A 65 19.08 4.89 53.25
N TRP A 66 19.75 3.83 52.80
CA TRP A 66 19.33 2.45 53.09
C TRP A 66 19.50 2.14 54.58
N LEU A 67 20.60 2.54 55.17
CA LEU A 67 20.87 2.35 56.60
C LEU A 67 19.83 3.03 57.45
N HIS A 68 19.56 4.32 57.22
CA HIS A 68 18.52 5.06 57.97
C HIS A 68 17.16 4.43 57.81
N LYS A 69 16.80 4.00 56.60
CA LYS A 69 15.50 3.38 56.34
C LYS A 69 15.34 2.04 57.05
N SER A 70 16.43 1.25 57.16
CA SER A 70 16.43 -0.05 57.82
C SER A 70 16.47 0.08 59.34
N ARG A 71 17.15 1.09 59.91
CA ARG A 71 17.14 1.39 61.33
C ARG A 71 15.78 1.77 61.89
N GLY A 72 14.95 2.38 61.08
CA GLY A 72 13.58 2.75 61.45
C GLY A 72 12.59 1.58 61.49
N GLU A 73 12.99 0.41 61.00
CA GLU A 73 12.13 -0.78 60.90
C GLU A 73 12.66 -1.88 61.87
N ARG A 74 11.86 -2.22 62.87
CA ARG A 74 12.25 -3.18 63.92
C ARG A 74 11.88 -4.62 63.59
N THR A 75 10.87 -4.84 62.77
CA THR A 75 10.32 -6.19 62.51
C THR A 75 10.92 -6.86 61.28
N ASP A 76 11.05 -6.17 60.16
CA ASP A 76 11.63 -6.71 58.90
C ASP A 76 12.46 -5.64 58.18
N PRO A 77 13.75 -5.51 58.55
CA PRO A 77 14.68 -4.58 57.91
C PRO A 77 14.86 -4.82 56.38
N VAL A 78 14.69 -6.06 55.93
CA VAL A 78 14.77 -6.42 54.50
C VAL A 78 13.52 -5.92 53.74
N ALA A 79 12.34 -6.09 54.34
CA ALA A 79 11.11 -5.58 53.74
C ALA A 79 11.13 -4.05 53.60
N ALA A 80 11.70 -3.34 54.59
CA ALA A 80 11.91 -1.91 54.50
C ALA A 80 12.71 -1.47 53.28
N LEU A 81 13.65 -2.27 52.83
CA LEU A 81 14.51 -2.03 51.66
C LEU A 81 13.87 -2.44 50.32
N ARG A 82 12.69 -3.06 50.34
CA ARG A 82 11.93 -3.36 49.12
C ARG A 82 11.46 -2.06 48.45
N ARG A 83 11.49 -2.05 47.14
CA ARG A 83 10.84 -0.97 46.38
C ARG A 83 9.34 -1.06 46.59
N ARG A 84 8.74 0.00 47.12
CA ARG A 84 7.26 0.09 47.22
C ARG A 84 6.71 0.08 45.77
N VAL A 85 5.92 -0.91 45.49
CA VAL A 85 5.14 -0.94 44.22
C VAL A 85 4.03 0.10 44.39
N ARG A 86 3.86 0.96 43.41
CA ARG A 86 2.77 1.94 43.42
C ARG A 86 1.43 1.22 43.60
N LYS A 87 0.52 1.79 44.42
CA LYS A 87 -0.82 1.22 44.70
C LYS A 87 -1.67 1.02 43.43
N ASP A 88 -1.35 1.75 42.37
CA ASP A 88 -1.98 1.69 41.05
C ASP A 88 -1.22 0.76 40.04
N SER A 89 -0.16 0.10 40.47
CA SER A 89 0.59 -0.84 39.62
C SER A 89 -0.30 -2.03 39.25
N GLY A 90 -0.55 -2.19 37.94
CA GLY A 90 -1.46 -3.21 37.43
C GLY A 90 -2.88 -2.73 37.17
N ARG A 91 -3.26 -1.55 37.65
CA ARG A 91 -4.54 -0.92 37.29
C ARG A 91 -4.35 -0.13 35.99
N GLN A 92 -5.05 -0.53 34.94
CA GLN A 92 -4.98 0.13 33.63
C GLN A 92 -6.04 1.21 33.56
N ARG A 93 -5.79 2.36 34.18
CA ARG A 93 -6.72 3.51 34.22
C ARG A 93 -6.92 4.18 32.85
N MET A 94 -6.04 3.94 31.89
CA MET A 94 -6.01 4.61 30.59
C MET A 94 -6.86 3.93 29.52
N MET A 95 -7.55 2.83 29.85
CA MET A 95 -8.52 2.16 28.98
C MET A 95 -9.77 1.82 29.75
N SER A 96 -10.93 2.25 29.23
CA SER A 96 -12.23 1.88 29.78
C SER A 96 -12.50 0.38 29.62
N GLU A 97 -13.48 -0.16 30.35
CA GLU A 97 -13.90 -1.56 30.22
C GLU A 97 -14.37 -1.86 28.80
N ARG A 98 -15.24 -0.99 28.26
CA ARG A 98 -15.75 -1.09 26.89
C ARG A 98 -14.63 -1.09 25.83
N GLN A 99 -13.59 -0.25 26.01
CA GLN A 99 -12.41 -0.27 25.10
C GLN A 99 -11.65 -1.58 25.18
N ARG A 100 -11.53 -2.19 26.36
CA ARG A 100 -10.87 -3.49 26.55
C ARG A 100 -11.65 -4.62 25.92
N GLU A 101 -12.98 -4.59 26.05
CA GLU A 101 -13.89 -5.55 25.43
C GLU A 101 -13.85 -5.44 23.91
N ALA A 102 -13.93 -4.22 23.36
CA ALA A 102 -13.84 -3.96 21.93
C ALA A 102 -12.49 -4.44 21.36
N LEU A 103 -11.37 -4.12 22.04
CA LEU A 103 -10.04 -4.59 21.64
C LEU A 103 -9.94 -6.12 21.71
N GLY A 104 -10.53 -6.73 22.72
CA GLY A 104 -10.57 -8.20 22.87
C GLY A 104 -11.38 -8.87 21.75
N ALA A 105 -12.54 -8.30 21.40
CA ALA A 105 -13.37 -8.77 20.29
C ALA A 105 -12.62 -8.66 18.95
N GLN A 106 -12.06 -7.49 18.69
CA GLN A 106 -11.23 -7.23 17.50
C GLN A 106 -10.03 -8.19 17.40
N TYR A 107 -9.35 -8.49 18.51
CA TYR A 107 -8.24 -9.44 18.51
C TYR A 107 -8.71 -10.88 18.22
N ARG A 108 -9.85 -11.31 18.72
CA ARG A 108 -10.40 -12.65 18.44
C ARG A 108 -10.68 -12.85 16.96
N GLN A 109 -11.18 -11.81 16.29
CA GLN A 109 -11.45 -11.82 14.83
C GLN A 109 -10.17 -11.72 14.00
N HIS A 110 -9.19 -10.92 14.43
CA HIS A 110 -8.03 -10.54 13.64
C HIS A 110 -6.70 -10.81 14.35
N ARG A 111 -6.42 -12.04 14.72
CA ARG A 111 -5.21 -12.44 15.49
C ARG A 111 -3.87 -12.15 14.77
N ARG A 112 -3.91 -11.93 13.46
CA ARG A 112 -2.72 -11.66 12.63
C ARG A 112 -2.36 -10.18 12.55
N TRP A 113 -3.26 -9.30 12.93
CA TRP A 113 -3.01 -7.87 12.90
C TRP A 113 -1.82 -7.46 13.77
N SER A 114 -1.12 -6.42 13.32
CA SER A 114 -0.07 -5.80 14.14
C SER A 114 -0.69 -5.04 15.32
N TYR A 115 0.08 -4.83 16.38
CA TYR A 115 -0.37 -4.00 17.50
C TYR A 115 -0.77 -2.58 17.06
N GLN A 116 -0.08 -2.05 16.02
CA GLN A 116 -0.40 -0.74 15.47
C GLN A 116 -1.76 -0.76 14.78
N LEU A 117 -2.03 -1.78 13.96
CA LEU A 117 -3.30 -1.91 13.27
C LEU A 117 -4.47 -2.07 14.25
N HIS A 118 -4.28 -2.83 15.34
CA HIS A 118 -5.27 -2.91 16.42
C HIS A 118 -5.52 -1.55 17.10
N ALA A 119 -4.46 -0.78 17.36
CA ALA A 119 -4.59 0.54 17.98
C ALA A 119 -5.28 1.54 17.05
N ASP A 120 -4.95 1.55 15.77
CA ASP A 120 -5.52 2.48 14.79
C ASP A 120 -7.01 2.18 14.55
N ASN A 121 -7.41 0.90 14.49
CA ASN A 121 -8.80 0.50 14.39
C ASN A 121 -9.60 0.81 15.66
N LEU A 122 -9.02 0.61 16.86
CA LEU A 122 -9.66 1.03 18.11
C LEU A 122 -9.82 2.54 18.16
N CYS A 123 -8.86 3.30 17.65
CA CYS A 123 -8.96 4.76 17.56
C CYS A 123 -10.10 5.18 16.61
N ALA A 124 -10.23 4.53 15.45
CA ALA A 124 -11.33 4.77 14.51
C ALA A 124 -12.69 4.44 15.15
N LEU A 125 -12.78 3.30 15.83
CA LEU A 125 -13.99 2.89 16.53
C LEU A 125 -14.38 3.88 17.64
N CYS A 126 -13.41 4.40 18.41
CA CYS A 126 -13.69 5.45 19.42
C CYS A 126 -14.16 6.77 18.79
N ALA A 127 -13.80 7.05 17.55
CA ALA A 127 -14.27 8.22 16.82
C ALA A 127 -15.70 8.02 16.28
N GLU A 128 -16.05 6.81 15.88
CA GLU A 128 -17.41 6.44 15.43
C GLU A 128 -18.39 6.35 16.62
N ASP A 129 -17.95 5.73 17.72
CA ASP A 129 -18.76 5.53 18.93
C ASP A 129 -18.24 6.38 20.10
N GLY A 130 -18.80 7.55 20.27
CA GLY A 130 -18.47 8.47 21.35
C GLY A 130 -18.63 7.87 22.76
N THR A 131 -19.40 6.78 22.93
CA THR A 131 -19.59 6.11 24.23
C THR A 131 -18.34 5.38 24.71
N LEU A 132 -17.41 5.05 23.81
CA LEU A 132 -16.12 4.47 24.13
C LEU A 132 -15.14 5.46 24.76
N GLY A 133 -15.42 6.77 24.62
CA GLY A 133 -14.59 7.84 25.14
C GLY A 133 -13.29 8.05 24.34
N ARG A 134 -12.36 8.81 24.91
CA ARG A 134 -11.12 9.18 24.23
C ARG A 134 -10.26 7.95 23.90
N ALA A 135 -9.80 7.84 22.65
CA ALA A 135 -8.94 6.77 22.18
C ALA A 135 -7.63 6.67 23.00
N PRO A 136 -7.22 5.47 23.40
CA PRO A 136 -5.97 5.25 24.10
C PRO A 136 -4.77 5.38 23.15
N SER A 137 -3.61 5.79 23.68
CA SER A 137 -2.38 5.84 22.87
C SER A 137 -1.93 4.44 22.44
N TYR A 138 -1.22 4.36 21.31
CA TYR A 138 -0.60 3.12 20.84
C TYR A 138 0.21 2.39 21.92
N ALA A 139 1.01 3.14 22.69
CA ALA A 139 1.82 2.55 23.75
C ALA A 139 0.96 1.89 24.85
N THR A 140 -0.22 2.45 25.12
CA THR A 140 -1.19 1.90 26.07
C THR A 140 -1.81 0.61 25.53
N VAL A 141 -2.29 0.61 24.29
CA VAL A 141 -2.84 -0.56 23.62
C VAL A 141 -1.81 -1.70 23.55
N ARG A 142 -0.61 -1.41 23.04
CA ARG A 142 0.48 -2.40 22.96
C ARG A 142 0.84 -3.00 24.31
N ARG A 143 0.91 -2.18 25.36
CA ARG A 143 1.20 -2.65 26.72
C ARG A 143 0.10 -3.53 27.25
N TYR A 144 -1.16 -3.14 27.03
CA TYR A 144 -2.32 -3.94 27.41
C TYR A 144 -2.32 -5.30 26.70
N MET A 145 -2.19 -5.32 25.40
CA MET A 145 -2.18 -6.55 24.61
C MET A 145 -1.08 -7.52 25.06
N LYS A 146 0.15 -7.01 25.29
CA LYS A 146 1.24 -7.83 25.81
C LYS A 146 0.99 -8.37 27.21
N ALA A 147 0.40 -7.55 28.10
CA ALA A 147 0.12 -7.96 29.47
C ALA A 147 -0.95 -9.05 29.57
N HIS A 148 -1.88 -9.11 28.60
CA HIS A 148 -2.99 -10.06 28.56
C HIS A 148 -2.76 -11.21 27.56
N GLY A 149 -1.54 -11.36 27.04
CA GLY A 149 -1.21 -12.46 26.13
C GLY A 149 -1.86 -12.35 24.74
N LEU A 150 -2.35 -11.16 24.35
CA LEU A 150 -2.92 -10.89 23.03
C LEU A 150 -1.77 -10.68 22.02
N LEU A 151 -1.07 -11.76 21.69
CA LEU A 151 0.14 -11.71 20.87
C LEU A 151 -0.21 -11.90 19.39
N ARG A 152 0.45 -11.16 18.51
CA ARG A 152 0.30 -11.33 17.05
C ARG A 152 0.66 -12.75 16.65
N MET A 153 -0.25 -13.45 16.00
CA MET A 153 0.05 -14.74 15.38
C MET A 153 0.88 -14.50 14.11
N LYS A 154 2.13 -15.00 14.12
CA LYS A 154 2.98 -15.02 12.93
C LYS A 154 2.62 -16.24 12.09
N VAL A 155 2.38 -16.05 10.81
CA VAL A 155 2.37 -17.17 9.87
C VAL A 155 3.82 -17.62 9.75
N LYS A 156 4.10 -18.90 9.97
CA LYS A 156 5.41 -19.47 9.66
C LYS A 156 5.57 -19.40 8.14
N SER A 157 6.31 -18.43 7.64
CA SER A 157 6.79 -18.44 6.26
C SER A 157 7.91 -19.47 6.17
N GLY A 158 7.50 -20.73 6.09
CA GLY A 158 8.43 -21.84 6.10
C GLY A 158 8.72 -22.38 4.71
N THR A 159 9.11 -21.53 3.77
CA THR A 159 9.76 -22.02 2.56
C THR A 159 11.26 -21.79 2.71
N ALA A 160 12.04 -22.88 2.56
CA ALA A 160 13.50 -22.83 2.55
C ALA A 160 14.08 -21.80 1.55
N GLY A 161 13.24 -21.32 0.61
CA GLY A 161 13.54 -20.23 -0.30
C GLY A 161 13.57 -18.85 0.37
N ALA A 162 12.63 -18.55 1.27
CA ALA A 162 12.56 -17.26 1.97
C ALA A 162 13.73 -17.10 2.96
N GLU A 163 14.15 -18.18 3.64
CA GLU A 163 15.30 -18.17 4.55
C GLU A 163 16.61 -17.99 3.76
N ARG A 164 16.76 -18.64 2.58
CA ARG A 164 17.92 -18.44 1.71
C ARG A 164 17.96 -17.04 1.10
N ALA A 165 16.81 -16.46 0.74
CA ALA A 165 16.72 -15.09 0.25
C ALA A 165 17.11 -14.10 1.35
N GLN A 166 16.65 -14.29 2.58
CA GLN A 166 17.05 -13.48 3.74
C GLN A 166 18.54 -13.59 4.05
N ALA A 167 19.10 -14.81 4.05
CA ALA A 167 20.53 -15.03 4.27
C ALA A 167 21.40 -14.40 3.17
N ARG A 168 20.91 -14.35 1.91
CA ARG A 168 21.60 -13.66 0.82
C ARG A 168 21.53 -12.14 0.96
N LEU A 169 20.42 -11.59 1.48
CA LEU A 169 20.28 -10.16 1.79
C LEU A 169 21.23 -9.75 2.93
N ASP A 170 21.33 -10.57 3.98
CA ASP A 170 22.20 -10.31 5.14
C ASP A 170 23.69 -10.37 4.78
N ALA A 171 24.07 -11.11 3.72
CA ALA A 171 25.45 -11.30 3.27
C ALA A 171 25.91 -10.25 2.24
N ARG A 172 25.05 -9.36 1.75
CA ARG A 172 25.39 -8.35 0.75
C ARG A 172 25.37 -6.94 1.36
N GLU A 173 26.41 -6.18 1.07
CA GLU A 173 26.43 -4.73 1.28
C GLU A 173 25.38 -4.07 0.35
N VAL A 174 24.18 -3.84 0.85
CA VAL A 174 23.11 -3.17 0.11
C VAL A 174 23.38 -1.68 0.20
N ARG A 175 23.88 -1.08 -0.87
CA ARG A 175 23.90 0.38 -1.01
C ARG A 175 22.48 0.84 -1.28
N SER A 176 21.87 1.57 -0.34
CA SER A 176 20.59 2.24 -0.56
C SER A 176 20.82 3.36 -1.57
N PHE A 177 20.30 3.20 -2.78
CA PHE A 177 20.27 4.27 -3.78
C PHE A 177 18.95 5.04 -3.65
N GLU A 178 19.01 6.35 -3.70
CA GLU A 178 17.84 7.22 -3.72
C GLU A 178 18.05 8.30 -4.78
N ALA A 179 17.06 8.52 -5.64
CA ALA A 179 17.09 9.60 -6.62
C ALA A 179 17.05 10.95 -5.93
N GLU A 180 17.86 11.90 -6.41
CA GLU A 180 18.02 13.22 -5.79
C GLU A 180 16.76 14.09 -5.91
N TYR A 181 15.98 13.92 -7.00
CA TYR A 181 14.84 14.76 -7.35
C TYR A 181 13.55 13.98 -7.45
N VAL A 182 12.43 14.64 -7.11
CA VAL A 182 11.08 14.15 -7.38
C VAL A 182 10.88 13.94 -8.86
N SER A 183 10.22 12.84 -9.24
CA SER A 183 9.97 12.44 -10.64
C SER A 183 11.23 12.24 -11.49
N SER A 184 12.39 12.05 -10.85
CA SER A 184 13.62 11.63 -11.53
C SER A 184 13.52 10.16 -11.96
N LEU A 185 13.06 9.31 -11.06
CA LEU A 185 12.90 7.86 -11.29
C LEU A 185 11.60 7.38 -10.65
N TRP A 186 10.78 6.66 -11.43
CA TRP A 186 9.67 5.90 -10.90
C TRP A 186 9.98 4.40 -10.95
N HIS A 187 9.52 3.68 -9.93
CA HIS A 187 9.51 2.22 -9.92
C HIS A 187 8.14 1.72 -10.32
N LEU A 188 8.09 0.71 -11.16
CA LEU A 188 6.86 0.07 -11.59
C LEU A 188 7.01 -1.45 -11.47
N ASP A 189 6.00 -2.11 -10.87
CA ASP A 189 6.01 -3.54 -10.67
C ASP A 189 4.59 -4.09 -10.50
N PHE A 190 4.40 -5.36 -10.84
CA PHE A 190 3.20 -6.11 -10.56
C PHE A 190 3.38 -7.02 -9.32
N HIS A 191 2.35 -7.09 -8.51
CA HIS A 191 2.30 -7.95 -7.33
C HIS A 191 1.08 -8.89 -7.37
N CYS A 192 1.31 -10.20 -7.25
CA CYS A 192 0.23 -11.16 -7.19
C CYS A 192 -0.51 -11.10 -5.85
N GLY A 193 -1.76 -10.69 -5.85
CA GLY A 193 -2.61 -10.69 -4.67
C GLY A 193 -2.81 -12.10 -4.09
N ARG A 194 -2.99 -12.20 -2.77
CA ARG A 194 -3.27 -13.48 -2.12
C ARG A 194 -4.75 -13.78 -2.04
N ARG A 195 -5.59 -12.75 -2.05
CA ARG A 195 -7.04 -12.87 -1.97
C ARG A 195 -7.64 -12.94 -3.37
N LYS A 196 -8.63 -13.81 -3.54
CA LYS A 196 -9.45 -13.86 -4.74
C LYS A 196 -10.55 -12.81 -4.66
N VAL A 197 -10.98 -12.31 -5.80
CA VAL A 197 -12.13 -11.42 -5.98
C VAL A 197 -13.25 -12.19 -6.67
N LEU A 198 -14.49 -11.81 -6.34
CA LEU A 198 -15.68 -12.33 -6.98
C LEU A 198 -15.95 -11.51 -8.24
N LEU A 199 -16.03 -12.19 -9.38
CA LEU A 199 -16.40 -11.60 -10.65
C LEU A 199 -17.93 -11.61 -10.83
N PRO A 200 -18.47 -10.78 -11.74
CA PRO A 200 -19.91 -10.73 -12.00
C PRO A 200 -20.52 -12.05 -12.48
N ASP A 201 -19.73 -12.89 -13.14
CA ASP A 201 -20.12 -14.24 -13.56
C ASP A 201 -20.03 -15.30 -12.44
N ALA A 202 -19.92 -14.86 -11.20
CA ALA A 202 -19.79 -15.68 -9.98
C ALA A 202 -18.49 -16.52 -9.90
N ARG A 203 -17.51 -16.29 -10.76
CA ARG A 203 -16.18 -16.91 -10.65
C ARG A 203 -15.28 -16.16 -9.66
N TRP A 204 -14.41 -16.91 -9.01
CA TRP A 204 -13.39 -16.38 -8.12
C TRP A 204 -12.04 -16.33 -8.81
N GLU A 205 -11.51 -15.13 -9.05
CA GLU A 205 -10.25 -14.93 -9.72
C GLU A 205 -9.21 -14.23 -8.82
N LYS A 206 -7.93 -14.46 -9.11
CA LYS A 206 -6.83 -13.91 -8.34
C LYS A 206 -6.31 -12.67 -9.03
N PRO A 207 -6.53 -11.48 -8.49
CA PRO A 207 -6.10 -10.25 -9.13
C PRO A 207 -4.60 -10.01 -8.94
N VAL A 208 -4.04 -9.20 -9.83
CA VAL A 208 -2.68 -8.66 -9.77
C VAL A 208 -2.72 -7.17 -9.49
N LEU A 209 -1.83 -6.68 -8.66
CA LEU A 209 -1.73 -5.28 -8.27
C LEU A 209 -0.58 -4.62 -9.02
N LEU A 210 -0.89 -3.61 -9.82
CA LEU A 210 0.11 -2.71 -10.38
C LEU A 210 0.39 -1.59 -9.38
N GLY A 211 1.66 -1.30 -9.10
CA GLY A 211 2.07 -0.18 -8.27
C GLY A 211 3.16 0.63 -8.92
N ILE A 212 3.03 1.94 -8.85
CA ILE A 212 3.98 2.91 -9.40
C ILE A 212 4.40 3.87 -8.29
N LEU A 213 5.68 3.89 -7.96
CA LEU A 213 6.24 4.67 -6.85
C LEU A 213 7.28 5.67 -7.35
N ASP A 214 7.25 6.88 -6.84
CA ASP A 214 8.34 7.84 -7.00
C ASP A 214 9.50 7.47 -6.06
N ASP A 215 10.69 7.34 -6.62
CA ASP A 215 11.88 6.88 -5.90
C ASP A 215 12.30 7.82 -4.78
N HIS A 216 12.29 9.13 -5.04
CA HIS A 216 12.71 10.15 -4.08
C HIS A 216 11.74 10.24 -2.89
N SER A 217 10.47 10.39 -3.16
CA SER A 217 9.46 10.69 -2.14
C SER A 217 8.82 9.46 -1.53
N ARG A 218 8.94 8.30 -2.15
CA ARG A 218 8.14 7.09 -1.85
C ARG A 218 6.65 7.29 -2.10
N LEU A 219 6.27 8.37 -2.81
CA LEU A 219 4.88 8.61 -3.17
C LEU A 219 4.38 7.48 -4.07
N CYS A 220 3.21 6.95 -3.76
CA CYS A 220 2.48 6.08 -4.65
C CYS A 220 1.82 6.93 -5.76
N CYS A 221 2.42 6.97 -6.95
CA CYS A 221 1.91 7.71 -8.09
C CYS A 221 0.59 7.12 -8.59
N HIS A 222 0.50 5.79 -8.62
CA HIS A 222 -0.71 5.02 -8.90
C HIS A 222 -0.60 3.61 -8.33
N VAL A 223 -1.74 3.05 -7.92
CA VAL A 223 -1.88 1.67 -7.49
C VAL A 223 -3.26 1.16 -7.86
N GLN A 224 -3.36 0.02 -8.55
CA GLN A 224 -4.64 -0.51 -9.02
C GLN A 224 -4.56 -2.02 -9.24
N TRP A 225 -5.66 -2.72 -8.92
CA TRP A 225 -5.84 -4.14 -9.17
C TRP A 225 -6.43 -4.39 -10.54
N TYR A 226 -5.92 -5.41 -11.22
CA TYR A 226 -6.33 -5.91 -12.52
C TYR A 226 -6.47 -7.43 -12.47
N LEU A 227 -7.14 -8.00 -13.47
CA LEU A 227 -7.28 -9.47 -13.58
C LEU A 227 -6.09 -10.12 -14.27
N ALA A 228 -5.28 -9.37 -15.01
CA ALA A 228 -4.15 -9.91 -15.75
C ALA A 228 -2.94 -8.96 -15.73
N GLU A 229 -1.74 -9.54 -15.78
CA GLU A 229 -0.50 -8.83 -16.06
C GLU A 229 -0.25 -8.82 -17.57
N ASN A 230 -0.64 -7.71 -18.23
CA ASN A 230 -0.47 -7.50 -19.65
C ASN A 230 -0.13 -6.04 -19.96
N ALA A 231 0.23 -5.75 -21.23
CA ALA A 231 0.61 -4.42 -21.67
C ALA A 231 -0.56 -3.41 -21.54
N GLU A 232 -1.78 -3.82 -21.79
CA GLU A 232 -2.97 -2.97 -21.68
C GLU A 232 -3.13 -2.44 -20.25
N ASN A 233 -3.12 -3.33 -19.26
CA ASN A 233 -3.29 -2.99 -17.85
C ASN A 233 -2.12 -2.16 -17.31
N LEU A 234 -0.89 -2.47 -17.75
CA LEU A 234 0.29 -1.67 -17.43
C LEU A 234 0.14 -0.24 -17.96
N ILE A 235 -0.17 -0.09 -19.25
CA ILE A 235 -0.29 1.21 -19.91
C ILE A 235 -1.47 2.00 -19.34
N HIS A 236 -2.59 1.34 -19.04
CA HIS A 236 -3.72 1.95 -18.39
C HIS A 236 -3.33 2.57 -17.03
N GLY A 237 -2.66 1.82 -16.17
CA GLY A 237 -2.21 2.32 -14.86
C GLY A 237 -1.12 3.38 -14.97
N LEU A 238 -0.18 3.21 -15.90
CA LEU A 238 0.88 4.19 -16.13
C LEU A 238 0.30 5.51 -16.68
N ALA A 239 -0.68 5.46 -17.58
CA ALA A 239 -1.35 6.65 -18.07
C ALA A 239 -2.06 7.42 -16.94
N GLN A 240 -2.74 6.71 -16.04
CA GLN A 240 -3.34 7.33 -14.85
C GLN A 240 -2.29 7.95 -13.92
N ALA A 241 -1.15 7.29 -13.71
CA ALA A 241 -0.05 7.85 -12.93
C ALA A 241 0.48 9.15 -13.53
N ILE A 242 0.70 9.16 -14.86
CA ILE A 242 1.17 10.31 -15.60
C ILE A 242 0.16 11.47 -15.54
N GLN A 243 -1.12 11.19 -15.72
CA GLN A 243 -2.18 12.20 -15.63
C GLN A 243 -2.26 12.83 -14.23
N LYS A 244 -2.04 12.04 -13.18
CA LYS A 244 -2.09 12.53 -11.79
C LYS A 244 -0.83 13.29 -11.37
N ARG A 245 0.35 12.88 -11.84
CA ARG A 245 1.66 13.32 -11.27
C ARG A 245 2.63 13.91 -12.29
N GLY A 246 2.27 13.93 -13.58
CA GLY A 246 3.16 14.36 -14.67
C GLY A 246 4.08 13.24 -15.17
N LEU A 247 4.93 13.55 -16.13
CA LEU A 247 5.90 12.61 -16.72
C LEU A 247 7.18 12.52 -15.90
N PRO A 248 7.64 11.33 -15.50
CA PRO A 248 8.96 11.14 -14.91
C PRO A 248 10.08 11.26 -15.96
N ARG A 249 11.33 11.32 -15.51
CA ARG A 249 12.51 11.24 -16.38
C ARG A 249 12.86 9.81 -16.75
N ALA A 250 12.76 8.90 -15.80
CA ALA A 250 13.05 7.49 -15.97
C ALA A 250 12.01 6.61 -15.27
N LEU A 251 11.85 5.40 -15.78
CA LEU A 251 11.02 4.35 -15.22
C LEU A 251 11.85 3.07 -15.07
N LEU A 252 11.93 2.54 -13.86
CA LEU A 252 12.55 1.25 -13.56
C LEU A 252 11.47 0.18 -13.45
N SER A 253 11.63 -0.90 -14.21
CA SER A 253 10.79 -2.08 -14.14
C SER A 253 11.61 -3.36 -14.17
N ASP A 254 10.98 -4.49 -13.93
CA ASP A 254 11.54 -5.78 -14.25
C ASP A 254 11.48 -6.09 -15.77
N ASN A 255 11.77 -7.35 -16.15
CA ASN A 255 11.71 -7.82 -17.54
C ASN A 255 10.43 -8.62 -17.84
N GLY A 256 9.33 -8.38 -17.12
CA GLY A 256 8.03 -9.01 -17.36
C GLY A 256 7.52 -8.75 -18.79
N GLY A 257 6.66 -9.64 -19.30
CA GLY A 257 6.15 -9.56 -20.67
C GLY A 257 5.47 -8.23 -20.99
N ALA A 258 4.72 -7.68 -20.04
CA ALA A 258 4.05 -6.37 -20.17
C ALA A 258 5.07 -5.21 -20.28
N MET A 259 6.22 -5.33 -19.59
CA MET A 259 7.25 -4.29 -19.54
C MET A 259 8.05 -4.19 -20.84
N ILE A 260 8.23 -5.33 -21.53
CA ILE A 260 8.99 -5.42 -22.77
C ILE A 260 8.11 -5.37 -24.05
N ALA A 261 6.80 -5.29 -23.89
CA ALA A 261 5.86 -5.14 -25.00
C ALA A 261 6.21 -3.91 -25.87
N ALA A 262 6.03 -4.01 -27.19
CA ALA A 262 6.37 -2.94 -28.12
C ALA A 262 5.63 -1.64 -27.76
N GLU A 263 4.37 -1.72 -27.42
CA GLU A 263 3.54 -0.58 -26.98
C GLU A 263 4.17 0.14 -25.78
N THR A 264 4.66 -0.62 -24.80
CA THR A 264 5.30 -0.06 -23.59
C THR A 264 6.62 0.61 -23.93
N VAL A 265 7.53 -0.12 -24.61
CA VAL A 265 8.90 0.36 -24.89
C VAL A 265 8.88 1.56 -25.83
N GLU A 266 8.13 1.48 -26.93
CA GLU A 266 8.01 2.57 -27.89
C GLU A 266 7.25 3.77 -27.30
N GLY A 267 6.23 3.51 -26.49
CA GLY A 267 5.46 4.54 -25.79
C GLY A 267 6.32 5.37 -24.85
N LEU A 268 7.11 4.71 -24.01
CA LEU A 268 8.06 5.37 -23.11
C LEU A 268 9.09 6.20 -23.91
N GLY A 269 9.62 5.64 -25.01
CA GLY A 269 10.56 6.32 -25.90
C GLY A 269 9.94 7.59 -26.52
N ARG A 270 8.70 7.52 -27.05
CA ARG A 270 8.00 8.67 -27.61
C ARG A 270 7.71 9.76 -26.57
N LEU A 271 7.44 9.38 -25.32
CA LEU A 271 7.25 10.32 -24.21
C LEU A 271 8.59 10.84 -23.66
N GLY A 272 9.73 10.36 -24.17
CA GLY A 272 11.06 10.75 -23.67
C GLY A 272 11.29 10.31 -22.23
N ILE A 273 10.76 9.16 -21.83
CA ILE A 273 10.99 8.51 -20.54
C ILE A 273 12.07 7.44 -20.75
N VAL A 274 13.16 7.52 -20.01
CA VAL A 274 14.21 6.49 -20.04
C VAL A 274 13.69 5.23 -19.39
N HIS A 275 13.64 4.12 -20.11
CA HIS A 275 13.23 2.84 -19.56
C HIS A 275 14.46 2.08 -19.03
N GLU A 276 14.60 2.05 -17.72
CA GLU A 276 15.60 1.26 -17.02
C GLU A 276 15.01 -0.10 -16.65
N ARG A 277 15.77 -1.17 -16.84
CA ARG A 277 15.33 -2.52 -16.47
C ARG A 277 16.25 -3.10 -15.43
N THR A 278 15.68 -3.81 -14.46
CA THR A 278 16.47 -4.51 -13.45
C THR A 278 17.32 -5.59 -14.10
N LEU A 279 18.52 -5.79 -13.58
CA LEU A 279 19.36 -6.90 -13.99
C LEU A 279 18.70 -8.23 -13.59
N ALA A 280 18.81 -9.24 -14.44
CA ALA A 280 18.31 -10.57 -14.13
C ALA A 280 18.86 -11.06 -12.78
N GLU A 281 18.00 -11.67 -11.94
CA GLU A 281 18.32 -12.18 -10.61
C GLU A 281 18.84 -11.13 -9.61
N SER A 282 18.47 -9.85 -9.78
CA SER A 282 18.89 -8.75 -8.90
C SER A 282 17.70 -8.13 -8.11
N PRO A 283 17.02 -8.88 -7.27
CA PRO A 283 15.82 -8.42 -6.55
C PRO A 283 16.07 -7.20 -5.64
N TYR A 284 17.32 -6.98 -5.21
CA TYR A 284 17.68 -5.82 -4.38
C TYR A 284 17.46 -4.46 -5.07
N GLN A 285 17.37 -4.43 -6.41
CA GLN A 285 17.09 -3.20 -7.17
C GLN A 285 15.63 -2.75 -6.99
N ASN A 286 14.74 -3.66 -6.60
CA ASN A 286 13.31 -3.40 -6.37
C ASN A 286 12.89 -3.39 -4.89
N GLY A 287 13.84 -3.30 -3.95
CA GLY A 287 13.58 -3.37 -2.50
C GLY A 287 12.59 -2.31 -1.99
N LYS A 288 12.45 -1.16 -2.67
CA LYS A 288 11.47 -0.13 -2.33
C LYS A 288 10.05 -0.58 -2.64
N GLN A 289 9.87 -1.23 -3.78
CA GLN A 289 8.62 -1.82 -4.20
C GLN A 289 8.23 -2.99 -3.29
N GLU A 290 9.18 -3.85 -2.93
CA GLU A 290 8.97 -4.95 -1.97
C GLU A 290 8.50 -4.43 -0.60
N ASN A 291 9.08 -3.32 -0.13
CA ASN A 291 8.64 -2.69 1.12
C ASN A 291 7.20 -2.15 1.00
N PHE A 292 6.84 -1.56 -0.14
CA PHE A 292 5.48 -1.11 -0.41
C PHE A 292 4.50 -2.29 -0.42
N TRP A 293 4.84 -3.39 -1.11
CA TRP A 293 4.02 -4.63 -1.08
C TRP A 293 3.85 -5.17 0.34
N GLY A 294 4.90 -5.12 1.14
CA GLY A 294 4.83 -5.47 2.56
C GLY A 294 3.81 -4.63 3.35
N GLN A 295 3.65 -3.36 3.00
CA GLN A 295 2.63 -2.49 3.60
C GLN A 295 1.23 -2.77 3.06
N VAL A 296 1.07 -2.98 1.76
CA VAL A 296 -0.20 -3.42 1.16
C VAL A 296 -0.69 -4.70 1.85
N GLU A 297 0.13 -5.74 1.89
CA GLU A 297 -0.23 -7.03 2.49
C GLU A 297 -0.44 -6.96 4.01
N GLY A 298 0.46 -6.28 4.71
CA GLY A 298 0.45 -6.21 6.18
C GLY A 298 -0.55 -5.25 6.77
N ARG A 299 -1.11 -4.36 5.97
CA ARG A 299 -2.04 -3.33 6.42
C ARG A 299 -3.36 -3.32 5.67
N LEU A 300 -3.36 -3.06 4.36
CA LEU A 300 -4.59 -3.03 3.57
C LEU A 300 -5.25 -4.41 3.49
N MET A 301 -4.52 -5.41 3.00
CA MET A 301 -5.07 -6.76 2.84
C MET A 301 -5.40 -7.42 4.19
N ALA A 302 -4.66 -7.09 5.24
CA ALA A 302 -4.98 -7.53 6.60
C ALA A 302 -6.35 -6.98 7.07
N MET A 303 -6.69 -5.74 6.75
CA MET A 303 -8.00 -5.16 7.08
C MET A 303 -9.14 -5.83 6.32
N LEU A 304 -8.87 -6.34 5.13
CA LEU A 304 -9.87 -7.04 4.32
C LEU A 304 -10.09 -8.51 4.73
N GLU A 305 -9.28 -9.10 5.61
CA GLU A 305 -9.43 -10.51 6.04
C GLU A 305 -10.82 -10.85 6.60
N GLY A 306 -11.54 -9.88 7.17
CA GLY A 306 -12.88 -10.09 7.75
C GLY A 306 -14.04 -9.72 6.83
N VAL A 307 -13.77 -9.16 5.67
CA VAL A 307 -14.78 -8.77 4.67
C VAL A 307 -15.17 -10.01 3.88
N GLY A 308 -16.45 -10.24 3.64
CA GLY A 308 -16.95 -11.43 2.96
C GLY A 308 -16.57 -11.51 1.48
N GLU A 309 -17.48 -11.19 0.61
CA GLU A 309 -17.28 -11.13 -0.83
C GLU A 309 -16.61 -9.81 -1.20
N VAL A 310 -15.50 -9.86 -1.89
CA VAL A 310 -14.79 -8.68 -2.37
C VAL A 310 -14.78 -8.71 -3.89
N THR A 311 -15.40 -7.72 -4.49
CA THR A 311 -15.36 -7.49 -5.94
C THR A 311 -14.09 -6.76 -6.33
N LEU A 312 -13.73 -6.76 -7.62
CA LEU A 312 -12.57 -6.01 -8.13
C LEU A 312 -12.77 -4.49 -7.93
N ALA A 313 -13.99 -4.00 -8.14
CA ALA A 313 -14.35 -2.59 -7.93
C ALA A 313 -14.15 -2.17 -6.48
N LEU A 314 -14.71 -2.91 -5.52
CA LEU A 314 -14.53 -2.65 -4.09
C LEU A 314 -13.04 -2.70 -3.69
N LEU A 315 -12.30 -3.70 -4.20
CA LEU A 315 -10.88 -3.85 -3.91
C LEU A 315 -10.10 -2.62 -4.40
N ASN A 316 -10.42 -2.10 -5.56
CA ASN A 316 -9.81 -0.88 -6.10
C ASN A 316 -10.20 0.36 -5.29
N GLU A 317 -11.46 0.51 -4.92
CA GLU A 317 -11.94 1.64 -4.09
C GLU A 317 -11.20 1.71 -2.76
N VAL A 318 -11.14 0.61 -2.01
CA VAL A 318 -10.46 0.57 -0.72
C VAL A 318 -8.95 0.75 -0.84
N THR A 319 -8.36 0.32 -1.97
CA THR A 319 -6.93 0.49 -2.25
C THR A 319 -6.58 1.95 -2.51
N GLN A 320 -7.39 2.67 -3.32
CA GLN A 320 -7.22 4.10 -3.55
C GLN A 320 -7.41 4.88 -2.25
N ALA A 321 -8.46 4.58 -1.48
CA ALA A 321 -8.72 5.21 -0.19
C ALA A 321 -7.55 5.01 0.78
N TRP A 322 -7.02 3.81 0.89
CA TRP A 322 -5.86 3.51 1.73
C TRP A 322 -4.60 4.24 1.25
N ALA A 323 -4.31 4.23 -0.04
CA ALA A 323 -3.14 4.87 -0.60
C ALA A 323 -3.16 6.39 -0.37
N GLU A 324 -4.27 7.07 -0.69
CA GLU A 324 -4.38 8.53 -0.63
C GLU A 324 -4.61 9.04 0.80
N MET A 325 -5.38 8.34 1.64
CA MET A 325 -5.74 8.84 2.98
C MET A 325 -4.81 8.34 4.08
N GLU A 326 -4.15 7.21 3.88
CA GLU A 326 -3.26 6.68 4.91
C GLU A 326 -1.79 6.61 4.46
N TYR A 327 -1.47 5.82 3.42
CA TYR A 327 -0.08 5.56 3.03
C TYR A 327 0.67 6.87 2.71
N GLN A 328 0.11 7.72 1.89
CA GLN A 328 0.74 8.97 1.45
C GLN A 328 0.87 10.03 2.54
N ARG A 329 0.04 9.97 3.59
CA ARG A 329 -0.05 10.96 4.66
C ARG A 329 0.66 10.55 5.95
N LYS A 330 0.97 9.27 6.09
CA LYS A 330 1.65 8.75 7.27
C LYS A 330 3.16 8.92 7.15
N VAL A 331 3.82 9.24 8.27
CA VAL A 331 5.29 9.33 8.29
C VAL A 331 5.90 7.98 7.93
N HIS A 332 6.66 7.94 6.85
CA HIS A 332 7.39 6.77 6.39
C HIS A 332 8.70 6.65 7.18
N SER A 333 8.98 5.45 7.72
CA SER A 333 10.09 5.24 8.67
C SER A 333 11.47 5.50 8.06
N GLU A 334 11.66 5.24 6.78
CA GLU A 334 12.95 5.40 6.07
C GLU A 334 13.26 6.86 5.78
N ILE A 335 12.26 7.62 5.31
CA ILE A 335 12.45 9.02 4.91
C ILE A 335 12.10 10.03 6.02
N GLY A 336 11.55 9.57 7.17
CA GLY A 336 11.22 10.41 8.32
C GLY A 336 10.11 11.45 8.08
N MET A 337 9.44 11.38 6.94
CA MET A 337 8.42 12.33 6.48
C MET A 337 7.27 11.58 5.79
N ALA A 338 6.10 12.20 5.65
CA ALA A 338 5.01 11.65 4.84
C ALA A 338 5.37 11.73 3.34
N PRO A 339 5.14 10.65 2.55
CA PRO A 339 5.44 10.62 1.12
C PRO A 339 4.88 11.82 0.35
N LEU A 340 3.61 12.16 0.57
CA LEU A 340 2.97 13.31 -0.07
C LEU A 340 3.68 14.62 0.26
N ARG A 341 4.07 14.81 1.52
CA ARG A 341 4.78 16.02 1.94
C ARG A 341 6.15 16.12 1.26
N ARG A 342 6.89 15.01 1.22
CA ARG A 342 8.20 14.97 0.57
C ARG A 342 8.11 15.21 -0.93
N PHE A 343 7.04 14.72 -1.58
CA PHE A 343 6.77 14.95 -3.00
C PHE A 343 6.51 16.43 -3.29
N LEU A 344 5.70 17.09 -2.45
CA LEU A 344 5.32 18.49 -2.65
C LEU A 344 6.46 19.48 -2.30
N ASP A 345 7.24 19.18 -1.27
CA ASP A 345 8.34 20.04 -0.81
C ASP A 345 9.65 19.81 -1.60
N GLY A 346 9.77 18.65 -2.30
CA GLY A 346 10.95 18.25 -3.06
C GLY A 346 11.09 19.01 -4.39
N LYS A 347 12.34 19.21 -4.83
CA LYS A 347 12.62 19.73 -6.17
C LYS A 347 12.21 18.68 -7.21
N SER A 348 11.28 19.03 -8.10
CA SER A 348 10.81 18.15 -9.16
C SER A 348 11.52 18.41 -10.49
N VAL A 349 11.89 17.33 -11.16
CA VAL A 349 12.37 17.34 -12.56
C VAL A 349 11.35 16.73 -13.52
N GLY A 350 10.14 16.45 -13.01
CA GLY A 350 9.03 15.97 -13.81
C GLY A 350 8.62 16.97 -14.89
N ARG A 351 7.92 16.48 -15.89
CA ARG A 351 7.36 17.26 -16.99
C ARG A 351 5.82 17.28 -16.89
N PRO A 352 5.15 18.29 -17.46
CA PRO A 352 3.69 18.29 -17.51
C PRO A 352 3.12 17.03 -18.15
N SER A 353 1.94 16.61 -17.70
CA SER A 353 1.24 15.49 -18.32
C SER A 353 0.78 15.87 -19.74
N PRO A 354 1.00 14.99 -20.74
CA PRO A 354 0.32 15.12 -22.02
C PRO A 354 -1.20 14.97 -21.87
N SER A 355 -1.92 15.33 -22.91
CA SER A 355 -3.36 15.03 -23.01
C SER A 355 -3.62 13.51 -23.07
N SER A 356 -4.83 13.09 -22.77
CA SER A 356 -5.23 11.67 -22.87
C SER A 356 -5.06 11.12 -24.30
N ASP A 357 -5.34 11.94 -25.32
CA ASP A 357 -5.13 11.53 -26.72
C ASP A 357 -3.66 11.36 -27.08
N GLU A 358 -2.79 12.26 -26.60
CA GLU A 358 -1.34 12.12 -26.80
C GLU A 358 -0.79 10.88 -26.09
N LEU A 359 -1.24 10.59 -24.86
CA LEU A 359 -0.87 9.36 -24.15
C LEU A 359 -1.32 8.11 -24.90
N ARG A 360 -2.57 8.09 -25.39
CA ARG A 360 -3.10 6.98 -26.17
C ARG A 360 -2.27 6.76 -27.43
N LEU A 361 -1.92 7.82 -28.16
CA LEU A 361 -1.09 7.74 -29.38
C LEU A 361 0.36 7.34 -29.08
N ALA A 362 0.90 7.74 -27.94
CA ALA A 362 2.25 7.39 -27.54
C ALA A 362 2.38 5.89 -27.30
N PHE A 363 1.41 5.27 -26.63
CA PHE A 363 1.44 3.86 -26.25
C PHE A 363 0.84 2.90 -27.31
N MET A 364 0.95 3.23 -28.59
CA MET A 364 0.61 2.35 -29.70
C MET A 364 1.88 1.72 -30.27
N ALA A 365 1.85 0.41 -30.54
CA ALA A 365 2.89 -0.26 -31.32
C ALA A 365 2.92 0.30 -32.75
N GLN A 366 4.09 0.41 -33.34
CA GLN A 366 4.26 0.92 -34.69
C GLN A 366 4.78 -0.18 -35.61
N GLU A 367 4.18 -0.31 -36.79
CA GLU A 367 4.55 -1.33 -37.75
C GLU A 367 4.42 -0.85 -39.20
N GLY A 368 5.39 -1.22 -40.04
CA GLY A 368 5.31 -1.02 -41.49
C GLY A 368 4.43 -2.09 -42.14
N ARG A 369 3.52 -1.68 -43.00
CA ARG A 369 2.64 -2.58 -43.75
C ARG A 369 2.64 -2.25 -45.25
N THR A 370 2.44 -3.26 -46.07
CA THR A 370 2.24 -3.07 -47.52
C THR A 370 0.77 -2.95 -47.83
N GLN A 371 0.42 -1.92 -48.55
CA GLN A 371 -0.94 -1.69 -49.00
C GLN A 371 -1.32 -2.66 -50.11
N ARG A 372 -2.49 -3.27 -50.06
CA ARG A 372 -3.06 -4.05 -51.13
C ARG A 372 -3.49 -3.14 -52.26
N ARG A 373 -2.90 -3.30 -53.47
CA ARG A 373 -3.22 -2.46 -54.65
C ARG A 373 -4.61 -2.70 -55.16
N SER A 374 -5.18 -3.92 -55.00
CA SER A 374 -6.50 -4.27 -55.52
C SER A 374 -7.66 -3.53 -54.87
N ASP A 375 -7.59 -3.35 -53.58
CA ASP A 375 -8.70 -2.80 -52.76
C ASP A 375 -8.30 -1.64 -51.84
N GLY A 376 -7.01 -1.27 -51.82
CA GLY A 376 -6.54 -0.15 -51.00
C GLY A 376 -6.61 -0.42 -49.50
N THR A 377 -6.51 -1.69 -49.12
CA THR A 377 -6.56 -2.09 -47.69
C THR A 377 -5.18 -2.49 -47.15
N VAL A 378 -5.05 -2.44 -45.85
CA VAL A 378 -3.92 -3.01 -45.09
C VAL A 378 -4.41 -3.99 -44.06
N SER A 379 -3.61 -4.99 -43.73
CA SER A 379 -3.94 -5.97 -42.69
C SER A 379 -3.07 -5.73 -41.45
N VAL A 380 -3.70 -5.61 -40.29
CA VAL A 380 -3.06 -5.46 -38.99
C VAL A 380 -3.68 -6.49 -38.04
N GLN A 381 -2.89 -7.36 -37.44
CA GLN A 381 -3.37 -8.43 -36.53
C GLN A 381 -4.56 -9.22 -37.08
N GLY A 382 -4.54 -9.55 -38.40
CA GLY A 382 -5.62 -10.30 -39.05
C GLY A 382 -6.85 -9.48 -39.45
N VAL A 383 -6.97 -8.26 -38.99
CA VAL A 383 -8.07 -7.33 -39.32
C VAL A 383 -7.67 -6.48 -40.52
N ARG A 384 -8.60 -6.27 -41.48
CA ARG A 384 -8.40 -5.39 -42.62
C ARG A 384 -8.90 -3.99 -42.36
N PHE A 385 -8.09 -3.00 -42.71
CA PHE A 385 -8.38 -1.59 -42.57
C PHE A 385 -8.35 -0.92 -43.94
N GLU A 386 -9.32 -0.05 -44.21
CA GLU A 386 -9.42 0.70 -45.47
C GLU A 386 -8.64 2.00 -45.37
N LEU A 387 -7.71 2.24 -46.31
CA LEU A 387 -7.01 3.50 -46.40
C LEU A 387 -7.84 4.51 -47.20
N PRO A 388 -7.90 5.78 -46.76
CA PRO A 388 -8.52 6.84 -47.56
C PRO A 388 -7.90 6.94 -48.94
N SER A 389 -8.72 7.20 -49.95
CA SER A 389 -8.31 7.22 -51.38
C SER A 389 -7.11 8.12 -51.69
N ARG A 390 -6.95 9.22 -50.90
CA ARG A 390 -5.79 10.13 -51.02
C ARG A 390 -4.43 9.51 -50.72
N TYR A 391 -4.40 8.36 -50.03
CA TYR A 391 -3.18 7.62 -49.70
C TYR A 391 -3.01 6.33 -50.53
N ARG A 392 -3.84 6.11 -51.56
CA ARG A 392 -3.87 4.90 -52.36
C ARG A 392 -2.59 4.69 -53.18
N GLN A 393 -1.84 5.77 -53.42
CA GLN A 393 -0.55 5.71 -54.10
C GLN A 393 0.61 5.18 -53.22
N LEU A 394 0.42 5.14 -51.93
CA LEU A 394 1.47 4.66 -51.01
C LEU A 394 1.53 3.13 -51.07
N GLU A 395 2.66 2.59 -51.44
CA GLU A 395 2.89 1.13 -51.44
C GLU A 395 3.18 0.62 -50.02
N HIS A 396 3.99 1.36 -49.30
CA HIS A 396 4.32 1.08 -47.91
C HIS A 396 3.72 2.16 -47.03
N VAL A 397 3.17 1.75 -45.90
CA VAL A 397 2.53 2.62 -44.94
C VAL A 397 2.95 2.24 -43.54
N THR A 398 3.13 3.23 -42.70
CA THR A 398 3.42 3.05 -41.26
C THR A 398 2.12 3.21 -40.46
N ILE A 399 1.81 2.20 -39.66
CA ILE A 399 0.58 2.14 -38.88
C ILE A 399 0.92 2.03 -37.40
N ARG A 400 0.21 2.79 -36.56
CA ARG A 400 0.22 2.62 -35.10
C ARG A 400 -1.11 2.03 -34.64
N TYR A 401 -1.03 1.05 -33.75
CA TYR A 401 -2.20 0.37 -33.20
C TYR A 401 -1.93 -0.12 -31.77
N ALA A 402 -3.00 -0.34 -31.02
CA ALA A 402 -2.96 -1.07 -29.77
C ALA A 402 -3.46 -2.49 -30.03
N THR A 403 -2.73 -3.51 -29.55
CA THR A 403 -3.08 -4.93 -29.80
C THR A 403 -4.43 -5.31 -29.19
N TRP A 404 -4.84 -4.63 -28.13
CA TRP A 404 -6.12 -4.85 -27.43
C TRP A 404 -7.29 -4.01 -27.96
N ASP A 405 -7.03 -3.01 -28.82
CA ASP A 405 -8.08 -2.18 -29.40
C ASP A 405 -7.83 -1.97 -30.91
N LEU A 406 -8.41 -2.83 -31.70
CA LEU A 406 -8.39 -2.76 -33.17
C LEU A 406 -9.64 -2.10 -33.76
N SER A 407 -10.45 -1.40 -32.98
CA SER A 407 -11.62 -0.63 -33.47
C SER A 407 -11.19 0.49 -34.41
N GLN A 408 -9.98 1.00 -34.24
CA GLN A 408 -9.33 1.98 -35.10
C GLN A 408 -7.82 1.84 -35.00
N VAL A 409 -7.12 2.14 -36.08
CA VAL A 409 -5.66 2.26 -36.11
C VAL A 409 -5.25 3.57 -36.75
N VAL A 410 -4.00 3.99 -36.59
CA VAL A 410 -3.55 5.33 -36.99
C VAL A 410 -2.52 5.19 -38.10
N LEU A 411 -2.78 5.83 -39.24
CA LEU A 411 -1.81 5.97 -40.33
C LEU A 411 -0.84 7.09 -40.00
N CYS A 412 0.45 6.80 -40.05
CA CYS A 412 1.50 7.76 -39.77
C CYS A 412 2.38 8.00 -41.00
N ASP A 413 2.96 9.15 -41.08
CA ASP A 413 4.04 9.44 -42.04
C ASP A 413 5.31 8.69 -41.62
N GLU A 414 5.92 7.99 -42.57
CA GLU A 414 7.08 7.14 -42.30
C GLU A 414 8.31 7.93 -41.82
N ARG A 415 8.49 9.15 -42.32
CA ARG A 415 9.68 9.97 -42.04
C ARG A 415 9.56 10.79 -40.77
N SER A 416 8.42 11.44 -40.62
CA SER A 416 8.19 12.36 -39.50
C SER A 416 7.51 11.69 -38.29
N GLY A 417 6.90 10.51 -38.48
CA GLY A 417 6.10 9.85 -37.48
C GLY A 417 4.80 10.60 -37.12
N THR A 418 4.47 11.66 -37.88
CA THR A 418 3.25 12.44 -37.64
C THR A 418 2.01 11.65 -38.02
N VAL A 419 0.92 11.87 -37.28
CA VAL A 419 -0.37 11.24 -37.55
C VAL A 419 -0.98 11.86 -38.81
N LEU A 420 -1.24 11.03 -39.83
CA LEU A 420 -1.91 11.44 -41.07
C LEU A 420 -3.44 11.35 -40.95
N CYS A 421 -3.94 10.21 -40.47
CA CYS A 421 -5.36 10.01 -40.20
C CYS A 421 -5.61 8.74 -39.39
N ARG A 422 -6.82 8.63 -38.84
CA ARG A 422 -7.35 7.37 -38.30
C ARG A 422 -7.96 6.56 -39.43
N ILE A 423 -7.79 5.25 -39.39
CA ILE A 423 -8.37 4.29 -40.32
C ILE A 423 -9.13 3.22 -39.56
N TYR A 424 -10.17 2.69 -40.16
CA TYR A 424 -11.14 1.82 -39.50
C TYR A 424 -11.20 0.45 -40.19
N PRO A 425 -11.64 -0.60 -39.48
CA PRO A 425 -11.86 -1.91 -40.06
C PRO A 425 -12.83 -1.86 -41.26
N VAL A 426 -12.56 -2.67 -42.28
CA VAL A 426 -13.45 -2.80 -43.45
C VAL A 426 -14.77 -3.43 -43.03
N ASP A 427 -15.84 -2.68 -43.11
CA ASP A 427 -17.20 -3.16 -42.89
C ASP A 427 -17.86 -3.51 -44.22
N LYS A 428 -17.84 -4.79 -44.58
CA LYS A 428 -18.41 -5.27 -45.82
C LYS A 428 -19.94 -5.07 -45.96
N LEU A 429 -20.65 -5.13 -44.82
CA LEU A 429 -22.08 -4.95 -44.80
C LEU A 429 -22.46 -3.49 -45.05
N LYS A 430 -21.74 -2.57 -44.43
CA LYS A 430 -21.95 -1.12 -44.66
C LYS A 430 -21.47 -0.65 -46.05
N ASN A 431 -20.52 -1.41 -46.67
CA ASN A 431 -20.01 -1.09 -48.01
C ASN A 431 -20.88 -1.69 -49.14
N ALA A 432 -21.81 -2.59 -48.81
CA ALA A 432 -22.65 -3.25 -49.80
C ALA A 432 -23.65 -2.30 -50.54
N ASP A 433 -23.98 -1.16 -49.94
CA ASP A 433 -24.89 -0.17 -50.52
C ASP A 433 -24.23 0.81 -51.51
N GLY A 434 -22.93 0.72 -51.74
CA GLY A 434 -22.16 1.52 -52.67
C GLY A 434 -22.09 3.03 -52.36
N ARG A 435 -22.60 3.47 -51.22
CA ARG A 435 -22.63 4.89 -50.83
C ARG A 435 -21.32 5.31 -50.19
N ARG A 436 -20.70 6.38 -50.71
CA ARG A 436 -19.57 7.04 -50.06
C ARG A 436 -20.06 7.71 -48.77
N ARG A 437 -19.61 7.22 -47.65
CA ARG A 437 -19.86 7.86 -46.33
C ARG A 437 -18.69 8.77 -46.00
N SER A 438 -18.97 10.05 -45.80
CA SER A 438 -18.04 10.91 -45.07
C SER A 438 -18.15 10.52 -43.58
N LEU A 439 -17.04 10.11 -43.01
CA LEU A 439 -16.96 9.99 -41.53
C LEU A 439 -17.21 11.40 -40.99
N GLY A 440 -18.37 11.65 -40.38
CA GLY A 440 -18.60 12.86 -39.62
C GLY A 440 -17.47 13.03 -38.59
N ALA A 441 -17.15 14.30 -38.27
CA ALA A 441 -16.29 14.57 -37.12
C ALA A 441 -16.82 13.71 -35.96
N ILE A 442 -15.91 12.93 -35.34
CA ILE A 442 -16.28 12.18 -34.15
C ILE A 442 -16.83 13.20 -33.19
N ALA A 443 -18.15 13.12 -32.89
CA ALA A 443 -18.67 13.83 -31.75
C ALA A 443 -17.74 13.49 -30.60
N GLN A 444 -17.10 14.52 -30.03
CA GLN A 444 -16.42 14.35 -28.77
C GLN A 444 -17.45 13.62 -27.92
N ALA A 445 -17.13 12.39 -27.52
CA ALA A 445 -17.95 11.70 -26.53
C ALA A 445 -18.03 12.73 -25.40
N ASP A 446 -19.21 13.30 -25.23
CA ASP A 446 -19.48 14.16 -24.10
C ASP A 446 -18.86 13.42 -22.91
N ALA A 447 -17.98 14.13 -22.20
CA ALA A 447 -17.40 13.59 -20.99
C ALA A 447 -18.59 13.05 -20.21
N ALA A 448 -18.69 11.72 -20.18
CA ALA A 448 -19.77 11.09 -19.47
C ALA A 448 -19.73 11.72 -18.09
N THR A 449 -20.75 12.49 -17.79
CA THR A 449 -20.94 13.06 -16.47
C THR A 449 -20.86 11.86 -15.56
N THR A 450 -19.73 11.70 -14.92
CA THR A 450 -19.51 10.60 -13.99
C THR A 450 -20.57 10.83 -12.94
N ALA A 451 -21.69 10.11 -13.05
CA ALA A 451 -22.68 10.10 -12.00
C ALA A 451 -21.88 9.78 -10.75
N MET A 452 -21.90 10.67 -9.77
CA MET A 452 -21.31 10.42 -8.46
C MET A 452 -21.97 9.12 -7.98
N VAL A 453 -21.24 8.03 -8.14
CA VAL A 453 -21.64 6.75 -7.56
C VAL A 453 -21.66 7.02 -6.06
N ALA A 454 -22.85 6.98 -5.48
CA ALA A 454 -22.99 7.06 -4.04
C ALA A 454 -22.05 6.00 -3.44
N PRO A 455 -21.30 6.32 -2.37
CA PRO A 455 -20.39 5.36 -1.76
C PRO A 455 -21.18 4.09 -1.48
N ALA A 456 -20.66 2.96 -1.93
CA ALA A 456 -21.26 1.67 -1.70
C ALA A 456 -21.55 1.52 -0.21
N PRO A 457 -22.72 0.99 0.21
CA PRO A 457 -23.05 0.82 1.62
C PRO A 457 -21.92 0.04 2.28
N ALA A 458 -21.44 0.54 3.43
CA ALA A 458 -20.34 -0.08 4.17
C ALA A 458 -20.61 -1.58 4.35
N GLU A 459 -19.84 -2.40 3.64
CA GLU A 459 -20.06 -3.85 3.65
C GLU A 459 -19.93 -4.42 5.05
N ALA A 460 -20.81 -5.36 5.38
CA ALA A 460 -20.80 -6.07 6.64
C ALA A 460 -19.43 -6.74 6.85
N GLY A 461 -18.74 -6.40 7.95
CA GLY A 461 -17.41 -6.92 8.27
C GLY A 461 -16.23 -5.99 7.96
N MET A 462 -16.46 -4.85 7.31
CA MET A 462 -15.39 -3.87 7.06
C MET A 462 -14.93 -3.22 8.38
N PRO A 463 -13.61 -3.22 8.68
CA PRO A 463 -13.07 -2.63 9.90
C PRO A 463 -13.29 -1.11 10.00
N PRO A 464 -13.42 -0.54 11.20
CA PRO A 464 -13.70 0.88 11.41
C PRO A 464 -12.71 1.82 10.71
N LEU A 465 -11.41 1.50 10.77
CA LEU A 465 -10.38 2.30 10.09
C LEU A 465 -10.62 2.34 8.59
N LEU A 466 -10.91 1.19 7.96
CA LEU A 466 -11.09 1.13 6.50
C LEU A 466 -12.35 1.90 6.07
N ARG A 467 -13.47 1.75 6.79
CA ARG A 467 -14.69 2.56 6.56
C ARG A 467 -14.41 4.06 6.59
N ARG A 468 -13.64 4.49 7.60
CA ARG A 468 -13.25 5.90 7.72
C ARG A 468 -12.41 6.37 6.53
N LEU A 469 -11.42 5.57 6.09
CA LEU A 469 -10.57 5.93 4.94
C LEU A 469 -11.38 6.05 3.65
N VAL A 470 -12.33 5.13 3.40
CA VAL A 470 -13.23 5.18 2.25
C VAL A 470 -14.11 6.41 2.30
N ALA A 471 -14.71 6.73 3.44
CA ALA A 471 -15.51 7.93 3.61
C ALA A 471 -14.70 9.23 3.42
N GLU A 472 -13.48 9.30 3.98
CA GLU A 472 -12.57 10.43 3.80
C GLU A 472 -12.17 10.58 2.32
N TYR A 473 -11.92 9.48 1.62
CA TYR A 473 -11.59 9.50 0.19
C TYR A 473 -12.77 9.97 -0.67
N ALA A 474 -13.95 9.42 -0.43
CA ALA A 474 -15.18 9.85 -1.13
C ALA A 474 -15.47 11.35 -0.94
N ALA A 475 -15.21 11.88 0.25
CA ALA A 475 -15.39 13.31 0.54
C ALA A 475 -14.42 14.23 -0.22
N THR A 476 -13.32 13.71 -0.80
CA THR A 476 -12.38 14.50 -1.60
C THR A 476 -12.90 14.85 -2.98
N GLY A 477 -13.90 14.13 -3.48
CA GLY A 477 -14.39 14.25 -4.87
C GLY A 477 -13.38 13.78 -5.92
N LEU A 478 -12.29 13.13 -5.53
CA LEU A 478 -11.36 12.52 -6.48
C LEU A 478 -12.08 11.37 -7.21
N PRO A 479 -11.88 11.25 -8.53
CA PRO A 479 -12.49 10.16 -9.28
C PRO A 479 -11.96 8.80 -8.79
N PRO A 480 -12.80 7.77 -8.75
CA PRO A 480 -12.36 6.41 -8.48
C PRO A 480 -11.41 5.94 -9.59
N ALA A 481 -10.61 4.91 -9.31
CA ALA A 481 -9.87 4.23 -10.34
C ALA A 481 -10.86 3.51 -11.27
N TYR A 482 -10.78 3.75 -12.57
CA TYR A 482 -11.62 3.06 -13.57
C TYR A 482 -10.83 1.93 -14.22
N LEU A 483 -11.55 0.90 -14.65
CA LEU A 483 -10.98 -0.27 -15.30
C LEU A 483 -10.89 -0.07 -16.83
N PRO A 484 -10.01 -0.79 -17.54
CA PRO A 484 -10.01 -0.82 -18.99
C PRO A 484 -11.33 -1.38 -19.54
N LYS A 485 -11.73 -0.96 -20.74
CA LYS A 485 -12.87 -1.57 -21.43
C LYS A 485 -12.60 -3.06 -21.61
N GLY A 486 -13.46 -3.92 -21.10
CA GLY A 486 -13.32 -5.38 -21.15
C GLY A 486 -13.23 -6.03 -19.77
N GLU A 487 -12.76 -5.32 -18.74
CA GLU A 487 -12.87 -5.77 -17.36
C GLU A 487 -14.14 -5.22 -16.67
N ASP A 488 -14.81 -4.25 -17.32
CA ASP A 488 -16.00 -3.51 -16.82
C ASP A 488 -17.34 -4.09 -17.33
N THR A 489 -17.34 -5.11 -18.19
CA THR A 489 -18.53 -5.55 -18.92
C THR A 489 -19.48 -6.42 -18.10
N ALA A 490 -19.97 -5.94 -16.97
CA ALA A 490 -21.04 -6.64 -16.28
C ALA A 490 -22.17 -5.76 -15.71
N ALA A 491 -22.18 -4.46 -15.99
CA ALA A 491 -23.16 -3.55 -15.38
C ALA A 491 -24.15 -2.89 -16.35
N ASP A 492 -23.97 -2.95 -17.68
CA ASP A 492 -24.74 -2.08 -18.60
C ASP A 492 -25.61 -2.80 -19.66
N ASP A 493 -25.71 -4.10 -19.68
CA ASP A 493 -26.55 -4.81 -20.70
C ASP A 493 -28.01 -5.08 -20.30
N ASP A 494 -28.52 -4.53 -19.20
CA ASP A 494 -29.90 -4.83 -18.75
C ASP A 494 -30.85 -3.61 -18.66
N VAL A 495 -30.64 -2.56 -19.43
CA VAL A 495 -31.65 -1.49 -19.60
C VAL A 495 -31.72 -1.08 -21.05
N THR A 496 -32.46 -1.81 -21.86
CA THR A 496 -33.36 -1.31 -22.93
C THR A 496 -33.85 -2.46 -23.80
N SER A 497 -34.87 -3.15 -23.39
CA SER A 497 -35.86 -3.73 -24.28
C SER A 497 -37.23 -3.67 -23.62
N THR A 498 -37.79 -2.47 -23.54
CA THR A 498 -39.23 -2.34 -23.41
C THR A 498 -39.81 -2.36 -24.83
N ASP A 499 -40.16 -3.56 -25.23
CA ASP A 499 -41.04 -3.80 -26.34
C ASP A 499 -42.39 -3.09 -26.07
N THR A 500 -42.66 -2.03 -26.76
CA THR A 500 -43.99 -1.41 -26.83
C THR A 500 -44.77 -2.17 -27.90
N PRO A 501 -45.91 -2.85 -27.57
CA PRO A 501 -46.70 -3.47 -28.58
C PRO A 501 -47.36 -2.40 -29.43
N LYS A 502 -47.09 -2.46 -30.74
CA LYS A 502 -47.87 -1.71 -31.75
C LYS A 502 -49.30 -2.18 -31.72
N THR A 503 -50.23 -1.39 -31.27
CA THR A 503 -51.65 -1.54 -31.50
C THR A 503 -51.92 -1.26 -32.97
N ASP A 504 -52.25 -2.29 -33.69
CA ASP A 504 -52.86 -2.28 -35.01
C ASP A 504 -54.30 -1.78 -34.83
N THR A 505 -54.61 -0.59 -35.27
CA THR A 505 -55.97 -0.12 -35.48
C THR A 505 -56.21 -0.10 -36.99
N SER A 506 -56.84 -1.17 -37.43
CA SER A 506 -57.58 -1.21 -38.65
C SER A 506 -58.79 -0.25 -38.57
N GLU A 507 -58.83 0.76 -39.37
CA GLU A 507 -60.10 1.41 -39.73
C GLU A 507 -60.50 0.95 -41.13
N GLU A 508 -61.52 0.08 -41.16
CA GLU A 508 -62.47 -0.01 -42.24
C GLU A 508 -63.39 1.21 -42.16
N ASP A 509 -63.67 1.90 -43.25
CA ASP A 509 -65.00 2.06 -43.85
C ASP A 509 -65.16 3.34 -44.66
N ILE A 510 -65.77 3.12 -45.86
CA ILE A 510 -66.62 3.88 -46.73
C ILE A 510 -65.98 4.99 -47.55
#